data_b3d804967bc8fcaeed0d566d4d48b49e
#
_entry.id   b3d804967bc8fcaeed0d566d4d48b49e
#
_cell.length_a   1.000
_cell.length_b   1.000
_cell.length_c   1.000
_cell.angle_alpha   90.00
_cell.angle_beta   90.00
_cell.angle_gamma   90.00
#
_symmetry.space_group_name_H-M   'P 1'
#
loop_
_entity.id
_entity.type
_entity.pdbx_description
1 polymer ?
#
loop_
_entity_poly.entity_id
_entity_poly.type
_entity_poly.pdbx_seq_one_letter_code
_entity_poly.pdbx_strand_id
1 'polypeptide(L)'
;DMSNLNENGMPGLYLDPLLETAKLKKLNDNDMVNCLRSNLINSGSPNPSVETLLHAYLPFKFVDHTHSNAFLSILNQPNSIALIKKIFGNKIGIVPYIMPGFSLAKECLKVFNKNQNIEGLALINHGIFTFGNNAKESYERMINFVSDVEKYISKNKIELKKYNNKLTFNISDLILSIRRSFSYHSHDKWIIKFHSNYDDTSIASTKNIKILLNKGPVTPDHVIR
;
A
#
# COMPACT_ATOMS: atom_id res chain seq x y z
N ASP A 1 -10.75 9.83 1.29
CA ASP A 1 -9.81 10.93 1.05
C ASP A 1 -8.97 11.18 2.30
N MET A 2 -7.67 10.91 2.23
CA MET A 2 -6.73 11.07 3.37
C MET A 2 -6.57 12.52 3.84
N SER A 3 -6.90 13.49 3.01
CA SER A 3 -6.91 14.91 3.40
C SER A 3 -8.13 15.28 4.23
N ASN A 4 -9.14 14.43 4.27
CA ASN A 4 -10.42 14.69 4.92
C ASN A 4 -10.92 13.43 5.68
N LEU A 5 -10.37 13.23 6.88
CA LEU A 5 -10.67 12.07 7.74
C LEU A 5 -11.98 12.25 8.55
N ASN A 6 -13.03 12.70 7.90
CA ASN A 6 -14.37 12.80 8.45
C ASN A 6 -15.39 12.16 7.49
N GLU A 7 -16.66 12.18 7.86
CA GLU A 7 -17.74 11.57 7.06
C GLU A 7 -17.79 12.06 5.60
N ASN A 8 -17.43 13.32 5.34
CA ASN A 8 -17.42 13.87 3.99
C ASN A 8 -16.29 13.30 3.12
N GLY A 9 -15.20 12.85 3.71
CA GLY A 9 -14.08 12.21 3.02
C GLY A 9 -14.26 10.71 2.79
N MET A 10 -15.31 10.11 3.36
CA MET A 10 -15.60 8.67 3.29
C MET A 10 -16.86 8.43 2.44
N PRO A 11 -16.72 8.15 1.12
CA PRO A 11 -17.87 7.96 0.25
C PRO A 11 -18.65 6.70 0.63
N GLY A 12 -19.94 6.85 0.90
CA GLY A 12 -20.87 5.74 1.06
C GLY A 12 -21.38 5.26 -0.30
N LEU A 13 -21.47 3.94 -0.49
CA LEU A 13 -21.98 3.31 -1.71
C LEU A 13 -23.08 2.30 -1.39
N TYR A 14 -24.02 2.11 -2.33
CA TYR A 14 -24.97 1.01 -2.26
C TYR A 14 -24.24 -0.33 -2.50
N LEU A 15 -24.33 -1.25 -1.53
CA LEU A 15 -23.57 -2.48 -1.53
C LEU A 15 -24.06 -3.50 -2.56
N ASP A 16 -25.38 -3.70 -2.69
CA ASP A 16 -25.94 -4.75 -3.55
C ASP A 16 -25.50 -4.66 -5.02
N PRO A 17 -25.51 -3.49 -5.68
CA PRO A 17 -24.99 -3.38 -7.03
C PRO A 17 -23.51 -3.72 -7.16
N LEU A 18 -22.70 -3.45 -6.12
CA LEU A 18 -21.29 -3.80 -6.12
C LEU A 18 -21.10 -5.31 -6.02
N LEU A 19 -21.89 -5.99 -5.20
CA LEU A 19 -21.86 -7.45 -5.07
C LEU A 19 -22.26 -8.15 -6.38
N GLU A 20 -23.20 -7.57 -7.16
CA GLU A 20 -23.55 -8.10 -8.48
C GLU A 20 -22.35 -8.10 -9.46
N THR A 21 -21.43 -7.12 -9.34
CA THR A 21 -20.23 -7.11 -10.18
C THR A 21 -19.33 -8.33 -9.95
N ALA A 22 -19.40 -8.97 -8.77
CA ALA A 22 -18.64 -10.19 -8.49
C ALA A 22 -19.02 -11.36 -9.42
N LYS A 23 -20.21 -11.35 -10.03
CA LYS A 23 -20.68 -12.33 -10.99
C LYS A 23 -20.07 -12.14 -12.39
N LEU A 24 -19.55 -10.96 -12.69
CA LEU A 24 -18.98 -10.64 -13.99
C LEU A 24 -17.66 -11.40 -14.19
N LYS A 25 -17.39 -11.80 -15.44
CA LYS A 25 -16.11 -12.41 -15.82
C LYS A 25 -15.00 -11.37 -15.97
N LYS A 26 -15.33 -10.18 -16.48
CA LYS A 26 -14.40 -9.07 -16.73
C LYS A 26 -15.12 -7.74 -16.47
N LEU A 27 -14.39 -6.79 -15.98
CA LEU A 27 -14.79 -5.39 -15.84
C LEU A 27 -13.52 -4.54 -16.04
N ASN A 28 -13.53 -3.66 -17.02
CA ASN A 28 -12.41 -2.76 -17.24
C ASN A 28 -12.45 -1.59 -16.24
N ASP A 29 -11.36 -0.85 -16.13
CA ASP A 29 -11.21 0.21 -15.10
C ASP A 29 -12.22 1.35 -15.30
N ASN A 30 -12.50 1.74 -16.55
CA ASN A 30 -13.48 2.80 -16.82
C ASN A 30 -14.89 2.38 -16.39
N ASP A 31 -15.31 1.18 -16.73
CA ASP A 31 -16.62 0.66 -16.36
C ASP A 31 -16.70 0.42 -14.85
N MET A 32 -15.60 -0.03 -14.22
CA MET A 32 -15.52 -0.16 -12.77
C MET A 32 -15.70 1.21 -12.07
N VAL A 33 -14.96 2.23 -12.51
CA VAL A 33 -15.06 3.58 -11.95
C VAL A 33 -16.47 4.14 -12.15
N ASN A 34 -17.06 3.96 -13.33
CA ASN A 34 -18.45 4.39 -13.61
C ASN A 34 -19.45 3.65 -12.71
N CYS A 35 -19.30 2.34 -12.53
CA CYS A 35 -20.11 1.55 -11.62
C CYS A 35 -20.02 2.07 -10.18
N LEU A 36 -18.81 2.30 -9.67
CA LEU A 36 -18.61 2.84 -8.33
C LEU A 36 -19.26 4.23 -8.16
N ARG A 37 -19.04 5.13 -9.11
CA ARG A 37 -19.61 6.49 -9.07
C ARG A 37 -21.13 6.52 -9.16
N SER A 38 -21.71 5.67 -10.01
CA SER A 38 -23.16 5.57 -10.17
C SER A 38 -23.87 5.01 -8.94
N ASN A 39 -23.14 4.36 -8.04
CA ASN A 39 -23.66 3.77 -6.82
C ASN A 39 -23.30 4.57 -5.56
N LEU A 40 -22.79 5.80 -5.70
CA LEU A 40 -22.61 6.70 -4.57
C LEU A 40 -23.97 7.05 -3.95
N ILE A 41 -24.06 6.98 -2.61
CA ILE A 41 -25.24 7.45 -1.86
C ILE A 41 -25.38 8.96 -1.98
N ASN A 42 -24.26 9.68 -1.93
CA ASN A 42 -24.19 11.11 -2.16
C ASN A 42 -23.27 11.38 -3.36
N SER A 43 -23.85 11.87 -4.47
CA SER A 43 -23.11 12.17 -5.69
C SER A 43 -22.03 13.27 -5.54
N GLY A 44 -22.10 14.09 -4.50
CA GLY A 44 -21.10 15.09 -4.14
C GLY A 44 -19.90 14.53 -3.34
N SER A 45 -19.91 13.25 -2.99
CA SER A 45 -18.80 12.62 -2.30
C SER A 45 -17.54 12.51 -3.19
N PRO A 46 -16.35 12.41 -2.59
CA PRO A 46 -15.13 12.08 -3.31
C PRO A 46 -15.25 10.77 -4.11
N ASN A 47 -14.39 10.61 -5.11
CA ASN A 47 -14.35 9.34 -5.86
C ASN A 47 -14.02 8.18 -4.93
N PRO A 48 -14.74 7.05 -5.02
CA PRO A 48 -14.41 5.85 -4.29
C PRO A 48 -13.04 5.31 -4.72
N SER A 49 -12.34 4.65 -3.79
CA SER A 49 -11.11 3.95 -4.09
C SER A 49 -11.34 2.83 -5.12
N VAL A 50 -10.34 2.54 -5.94
CA VAL A 50 -10.33 1.37 -6.83
C VAL A 50 -10.41 0.04 -6.07
N GLU A 51 -10.15 0.05 -4.77
CA GLU A 51 -10.22 -1.10 -3.88
C GLU A 51 -11.59 -1.29 -3.23
N THR A 52 -12.53 -0.40 -3.49
CA THR A 52 -13.90 -0.47 -2.94
C THR A 52 -14.55 -1.83 -3.20
N LEU A 53 -14.35 -2.43 -4.39
CA LEU A 53 -14.89 -3.76 -4.69
C LEU A 53 -14.30 -4.85 -3.80
N LEU A 54 -13.03 -4.74 -3.40
CA LEU A 54 -12.40 -5.69 -2.49
C LEU A 54 -13.05 -5.62 -1.11
N HIS A 55 -13.27 -4.40 -0.60
CA HIS A 55 -14.01 -4.21 0.64
C HIS A 55 -15.44 -4.75 0.56
N ALA A 56 -16.12 -4.57 -0.59
CA ALA A 56 -17.49 -5.04 -0.79
C ALA A 56 -17.60 -6.57 -0.90
N TYR A 57 -16.62 -7.24 -1.50
CA TYR A 57 -16.73 -8.69 -1.78
C TYR A 57 -16.44 -9.57 -0.56
N LEU A 58 -15.69 -9.07 0.42
CA LEU A 58 -15.44 -9.83 1.65
C LEU A 58 -16.68 -9.80 2.53
N PRO A 59 -17.19 -10.95 3.01
CA PRO A 59 -18.47 -11.06 3.71
C PRO A 59 -18.37 -10.64 5.18
N PHE A 60 -17.74 -9.50 5.44
CA PHE A 60 -17.55 -8.96 6.78
C PHE A 60 -18.06 -7.52 6.88
N LYS A 61 -18.54 -7.16 8.07
CA LYS A 61 -19.01 -5.80 8.32
C LYS A 61 -17.89 -4.77 8.34
N PHE A 62 -16.69 -5.18 8.76
CA PHE A 62 -15.52 -4.32 8.84
C PHE A 62 -14.36 -4.97 8.08
N VAL A 63 -13.75 -4.21 7.19
CA VAL A 63 -12.61 -4.62 6.38
C VAL A 63 -11.60 -3.48 6.38
N ASP A 64 -10.44 -3.72 6.97
CA ASP A 64 -9.36 -2.74 7.06
C ASP A 64 -8.25 -3.08 6.08
N HIS A 65 -7.61 -2.05 5.51
CA HIS A 65 -6.48 -2.18 4.61
C HIS A 65 -5.35 -1.23 5.01
N THR A 66 -4.11 -1.68 4.85
CA THR A 66 -2.94 -0.82 5.05
C THR A 66 -1.74 -1.26 4.21
N HIS A 67 -0.92 -0.27 3.83
CA HIS A 67 0.40 -0.45 3.24
C HIS A 67 1.49 -0.35 4.31
N SER A 68 1.38 -1.13 5.38
CA SER A 68 2.35 -1.14 6.48
C SER A 68 3.78 -1.37 5.98
N ASN A 69 4.72 -0.49 6.33
CA ASN A 69 6.13 -0.62 5.96
C ASN A 69 6.74 -1.95 6.43
N ALA A 70 6.37 -2.41 7.63
CA ALA A 70 6.81 -3.69 8.15
C ALA A 70 6.33 -4.84 7.24
N PHE A 71 5.03 -4.85 6.90
CA PHE A 71 4.46 -5.87 6.03
C PHE A 71 5.07 -5.85 4.63
N LEU A 72 5.21 -4.68 4.03
CA LEU A 72 5.80 -4.50 2.70
C LEU A 72 7.27 -4.92 2.64
N SER A 73 8.02 -4.74 3.73
CA SER A 73 9.41 -5.22 3.79
C SER A 73 9.53 -6.75 3.63
N ILE A 74 8.48 -7.49 3.96
CA ILE A 74 8.38 -8.94 3.76
C ILE A 74 7.71 -9.27 2.42
N LEU A 75 6.62 -8.57 2.06
CA LEU A 75 5.87 -8.82 0.82
C LEU A 75 6.67 -8.53 -0.44
N ASN A 76 7.62 -7.59 -0.38
CA ASN A 76 8.49 -7.22 -1.49
C ASN A 76 9.73 -8.13 -1.64
N GLN A 77 9.87 -9.18 -0.81
CA GLN A 77 10.97 -10.13 -0.91
C GLN A 77 10.69 -11.20 -1.98
N PRO A 78 11.73 -11.70 -2.67
CA PRO A 78 11.56 -12.80 -3.62
C PRO A 78 10.95 -14.07 -3.02
N ASN A 79 11.18 -14.31 -1.72
CA ASN A 79 10.67 -15.45 -0.96
C ASN A 79 9.48 -15.09 -0.05
N SER A 80 8.74 -14.02 -0.37
CA SER A 80 7.64 -13.47 0.42
C SER A 80 6.61 -14.53 0.84
N ILE A 81 6.20 -15.41 -0.06
CA ILE A 81 5.23 -16.47 0.23
C ILE A 81 5.75 -17.41 1.35
N ALA A 82 7.01 -17.79 1.29
CA ALA A 82 7.60 -18.65 2.31
C ALA A 82 7.71 -17.93 3.66
N LEU A 83 8.03 -16.63 3.65
CA LEU A 83 8.09 -15.79 4.84
C LEU A 83 6.72 -15.65 5.50
N ILE A 84 5.68 -15.33 4.73
CA ILE A 84 4.32 -15.20 5.24
C ILE A 84 3.84 -16.54 5.85
N LYS A 85 4.06 -17.66 5.17
CA LYS A 85 3.71 -18.98 5.71
C LYS A 85 4.48 -19.31 6.98
N LYS A 86 5.75 -18.94 7.06
CA LYS A 86 6.58 -19.16 8.26
C LYS A 86 6.09 -18.38 9.46
N ILE A 87 5.64 -17.12 9.26
CA ILE A 87 5.22 -16.24 10.34
C ILE A 87 3.79 -16.54 10.79
N PHE A 88 2.88 -16.78 9.86
CA PHE A 88 1.44 -16.82 10.12
C PHE A 88 0.77 -18.18 9.89
N GLY A 89 1.48 -19.12 9.26
CA GLY A 89 0.89 -20.42 8.91
C GLY A 89 -0.31 -20.24 7.96
N ASN A 90 -1.48 -20.75 8.38
CA ASN A 90 -2.71 -20.71 7.61
C ASN A 90 -3.68 -19.59 8.03
N LYS A 91 -3.25 -18.69 8.93
CA LYS A 91 -4.11 -17.58 9.40
C LYS A 91 -4.32 -16.49 8.35
N ILE A 92 -3.42 -16.37 7.39
CA ILE A 92 -3.46 -15.37 6.34
C ILE A 92 -3.55 -16.04 4.97
N GLY A 93 -4.50 -15.60 4.15
CA GLY A 93 -4.57 -15.95 2.73
C GLY A 93 -3.53 -15.15 1.95
N ILE A 94 -2.88 -15.79 0.98
CA ILE A 94 -1.85 -15.13 0.15
C ILE A 94 -2.41 -14.91 -1.24
N VAL A 95 -2.39 -13.65 -1.67
CA VAL A 95 -2.84 -13.20 -2.98
C VAL A 95 -1.63 -12.80 -3.81
N PRO A 96 -1.41 -13.37 -5.01
CA PRO A 96 -0.31 -12.95 -5.89
C PRO A 96 -0.47 -11.50 -6.29
N TYR A 97 0.61 -10.89 -6.80
CA TYR A 97 0.53 -9.52 -7.29
C TYR A 97 -0.45 -9.42 -8.47
N ILE A 98 -1.44 -8.58 -8.30
CA ILE A 98 -2.41 -8.19 -9.32
C ILE A 98 -2.61 -6.69 -9.15
N MET A 99 -2.69 -5.95 -10.27
CA MET A 99 -3.00 -4.51 -10.24
C MET A 99 -4.30 -4.26 -9.47
N PRO A 100 -4.33 -3.23 -8.60
CA PRO A 100 -5.54 -2.82 -7.88
C PRO A 100 -6.73 -2.60 -8.82
N GLY A 101 -7.90 -3.09 -8.41
CA GLY A 101 -9.12 -2.99 -9.18
C GLY A 101 -9.92 -4.29 -9.18
N PHE A 102 -10.78 -4.46 -10.17
CA PHE A 102 -11.72 -5.58 -10.27
C PHE A 102 -11.04 -6.95 -10.19
N SER A 103 -9.95 -7.17 -10.95
CA SER A 103 -9.26 -8.46 -10.98
C SER A 103 -8.66 -8.83 -9.64
N LEU A 104 -8.10 -7.85 -8.90
CA LEU A 104 -7.59 -8.07 -7.55
C LEU A 104 -8.72 -8.44 -6.59
N ALA A 105 -9.84 -7.71 -6.62
CA ALA A 105 -11.00 -8.01 -5.77
C ALA A 105 -11.54 -9.44 -6.00
N LYS A 106 -11.60 -9.87 -7.26
CA LYS A 106 -12.00 -11.24 -7.62
C LYS A 106 -11.03 -12.29 -7.07
N GLU A 107 -9.73 -12.10 -7.17
CA GLU A 107 -8.74 -13.06 -6.64
C GLU A 107 -8.76 -13.09 -5.11
N CYS A 108 -8.93 -11.94 -4.44
CA CYS A 108 -9.10 -11.89 -2.99
C CYS A 108 -10.31 -12.71 -2.53
N LEU A 109 -11.47 -12.53 -3.17
CA LEU A 109 -12.67 -13.31 -2.90
C LEU A 109 -12.43 -14.81 -3.13
N LYS A 110 -11.74 -15.19 -4.20
CA LYS A 110 -11.41 -16.58 -4.51
C LYS A 110 -10.47 -17.19 -3.45
N VAL A 111 -9.45 -16.46 -2.97
CA VAL A 111 -8.56 -16.92 -1.91
C VAL A 111 -9.32 -17.09 -0.61
N PHE A 112 -10.20 -16.15 -0.26
CA PHE A 112 -11.06 -16.24 0.91
C PHE A 112 -11.99 -17.44 0.83
N ASN A 113 -12.66 -17.66 -0.29
CA ASN A 113 -13.59 -18.79 -0.47
C ASN A 113 -12.92 -20.17 -0.38
N LYS A 114 -11.60 -20.27 -0.64
CA LYS A 114 -10.82 -21.50 -0.45
C LYS A 114 -10.57 -21.82 1.02
N ASN A 115 -10.46 -20.82 1.86
CA ASN A 115 -10.26 -20.97 3.30
C ASN A 115 -10.91 -19.80 4.03
N GLN A 116 -12.13 -20.00 4.50
CA GLN A 116 -12.89 -18.98 5.22
C GLN A 116 -12.44 -18.76 6.68
N ASN A 117 -11.51 -19.58 7.16
CA ASN A 117 -10.96 -19.45 8.52
C ASN A 117 -9.76 -18.50 8.61
N ILE A 118 -9.40 -17.82 7.50
CA ILE A 118 -8.34 -16.82 7.52
C ILE A 118 -8.83 -15.53 8.19
N GLU A 119 -7.91 -14.85 8.83
CA GLU A 119 -8.14 -13.59 9.56
C GLU A 119 -7.71 -12.36 8.74
N GLY A 120 -7.05 -12.59 7.59
CA GLY A 120 -6.59 -11.53 6.70
C GLY A 120 -6.07 -12.06 5.37
N LEU A 121 -5.72 -11.14 4.47
CA LEU A 121 -5.16 -11.40 3.15
C LEU A 121 -3.87 -10.60 2.98
N ALA A 122 -2.76 -11.29 2.73
CA ALA A 122 -1.49 -10.69 2.36
C ALA A 122 -1.40 -10.58 0.84
N LEU A 123 -1.34 -9.37 0.31
CA LEU A 123 -1.25 -9.07 -1.11
C LEU A 123 0.21 -8.82 -1.46
N ILE A 124 0.81 -9.70 -2.25
CA ILE A 124 2.23 -9.61 -2.64
C ILE A 124 2.50 -8.28 -3.34
N ASN A 125 3.55 -7.57 -2.92
CA ASN A 125 3.96 -6.24 -3.40
C ASN A 125 2.89 -5.14 -3.27
N HIS A 126 1.91 -5.29 -2.35
CA HIS A 126 0.83 -4.33 -2.22
C HIS A 126 0.57 -3.96 -0.75
N GLY A 127 0.13 -4.90 0.08
CA GLY A 127 -0.27 -4.61 1.46
C GLY A 127 -1.01 -5.75 2.13
N ILE A 128 -1.78 -5.44 3.15
CA ILE A 128 -2.54 -6.41 3.92
C ILE A 128 -4.00 -5.94 4.11
N PHE A 129 -4.93 -6.88 4.04
CA PHE A 129 -6.32 -6.71 4.48
C PHE A 129 -6.57 -7.55 5.72
N THR A 130 -7.34 -7.00 6.65
CA THR A 130 -7.96 -7.74 7.75
C THR A 130 -9.45 -7.47 7.77
N PHE A 131 -10.20 -8.32 8.42
CA PHE A 131 -11.65 -8.21 8.45
C PHE A 131 -12.21 -8.79 9.73
N GLY A 132 -13.41 -8.37 10.10
CA GLY A 132 -14.09 -8.82 11.31
C GLY A 132 -15.55 -8.45 11.34
N ASN A 133 -16.30 -9.03 12.28
CA ASN A 133 -17.73 -8.74 12.48
C ASN A 133 -17.96 -7.44 13.26
N ASN A 134 -16.92 -6.92 13.90
CA ASN A 134 -16.92 -5.61 14.56
C ASN A 134 -15.58 -4.90 14.30
N ALA A 135 -15.57 -3.57 14.44
CA ALA A 135 -14.43 -2.72 14.15
C ALA A 135 -13.18 -3.08 14.96
N LYS A 136 -13.37 -3.40 16.24
CA LYS A 136 -12.29 -3.78 17.15
C LYS A 136 -11.58 -5.05 16.67
N GLU A 137 -12.33 -6.06 16.28
CA GLU A 137 -11.80 -7.33 15.80
C GLU A 137 -10.93 -7.13 14.55
N SER A 138 -11.43 -6.40 13.53
CA SER A 138 -10.69 -6.12 12.30
C SER A 138 -9.41 -5.33 12.59
N TYR A 139 -9.51 -4.27 13.38
CA TYR A 139 -8.38 -3.43 13.78
C TYR A 139 -7.32 -4.20 14.59
N GLU A 140 -7.73 -4.97 15.61
CA GLU A 140 -6.77 -5.74 16.44
C GLU A 140 -6.06 -6.82 15.62
N ARG A 141 -6.74 -7.47 14.67
CA ARG A 141 -6.09 -8.38 13.72
C ARG A 141 -5.00 -7.67 12.92
N MET A 142 -5.28 -6.46 12.42
CA MET A 142 -4.31 -5.65 11.69
C MET A 142 -3.07 -5.35 12.55
N ILE A 143 -3.29 -4.82 13.76
CA ILE A 143 -2.21 -4.47 14.68
C ILE A 143 -1.37 -5.70 15.06
N ASN A 144 -2.02 -6.83 15.35
CA ASN A 144 -1.33 -8.07 15.72
C ASN A 144 -0.46 -8.59 14.57
N PHE A 145 -0.99 -8.62 13.34
CA PHE A 145 -0.23 -9.08 12.18
C PHE A 145 0.96 -8.18 11.87
N VAL A 146 0.80 -6.86 11.93
CA VAL A 146 1.90 -5.92 11.73
C VAL A 146 2.96 -6.10 12.82
N SER A 147 2.53 -6.19 14.09
CA SER A 147 3.45 -6.39 15.23
C SER A 147 4.24 -7.70 15.15
N ASP A 148 3.62 -8.77 14.66
CA ASP A 148 4.31 -10.07 14.49
C ASP A 148 5.37 -9.99 13.39
N VAL A 149 5.10 -9.25 12.31
CA VAL A 149 6.12 -8.96 11.28
C VAL A 149 7.26 -8.11 11.87
N GLU A 150 6.96 -7.06 12.64
CA GLU A 150 7.97 -6.22 13.29
C GLU A 150 8.86 -7.04 14.22
N LYS A 151 8.28 -7.93 15.02
CA LYS A 151 9.04 -8.88 15.87
C LYS A 151 9.92 -9.80 15.02
N TYR A 152 9.40 -10.30 13.89
CA TYR A 152 10.18 -11.14 12.99
C TYR A 152 11.37 -10.38 12.39
N ILE A 153 11.14 -9.15 11.89
CA ILE A 153 12.19 -8.29 11.35
C ILE A 153 13.26 -8.00 12.41
N SER A 154 12.85 -7.62 13.61
CA SER A 154 13.76 -7.29 14.71
C SER A 154 14.68 -8.47 15.09
N LYS A 155 14.16 -9.70 15.04
CA LYS A 155 14.95 -10.91 15.30
C LYS A 155 15.90 -11.28 14.18
N ASN A 156 15.61 -10.87 12.94
CA ASN A 156 16.36 -11.22 11.73
C ASN A 156 17.04 -10.00 11.10
N LYS A 157 17.20 -8.93 11.87
CA LYS A 157 17.73 -7.65 11.41
C LYS A 157 19.14 -7.82 10.84
N ILE A 158 19.31 -7.42 9.60
CA ILE A 158 20.63 -7.26 8.98
C ILE A 158 21.07 -5.82 9.28
N GLU A 159 22.21 -5.65 9.94
CA GLU A 159 22.79 -4.31 10.12
C GLU A 159 23.22 -3.78 8.74
N LEU A 160 22.66 -2.63 8.38
CA LEU A 160 23.14 -1.90 7.20
C LEU A 160 24.57 -1.43 7.47
N LYS A 161 25.49 -1.76 6.56
CA LYS A 161 26.86 -1.22 6.64
C LYS A 161 26.79 0.30 6.59
N LYS A 162 27.34 0.93 7.63
CA LYS A 162 27.47 2.40 7.69
C LYS A 162 28.51 2.84 6.66
N TYR A 163 28.08 3.50 5.60
CA TYR A 163 28.98 4.14 4.67
C TYR A 163 29.18 5.60 5.14
N ASN A 164 30.36 5.87 5.67
CA ASN A 164 30.75 7.21 6.10
C ASN A 164 31.31 7.98 4.87
N ASN A 165 30.45 8.41 3.97
CA ASN A 165 30.87 9.24 2.85
C ASN A 165 30.88 10.70 3.32
N LYS A 166 32.08 11.27 3.47
CA LYS A 166 32.20 12.72 3.61
C LYS A 166 31.69 13.35 2.30
N LEU A 167 30.74 14.26 2.44
CA LEU A 167 30.31 15.07 1.30
C LEU A 167 31.50 15.86 0.77
N THR A 168 31.82 15.68 -0.50
CA THR A 168 32.97 16.34 -1.17
C THR A 168 32.57 17.65 -1.85
N PHE A 169 31.33 18.11 -1.67
CA PHE A 169 30.78 19.31 -2.29
C PHE A 169 30.03 20.18 -1.26
N ASN A 170 29.91 21.47 -1.57
CA ASN A 170 29.13 22.39 -0.79
C ASN A 170 27.63 22.18 -1.05
N ILE A 171 26.87 21.82 0.00
CA ILE A 171 25.43 21.55 -0.09
C ILE A 171 24.67 22.79 -0.58
N SER A 172 25.06 23.99 -0.15
CA SER A 172 24.42 25.24 -0.55
C SER A 172 24.53 25.47 -2.06
N ASP A 173 25.71 25.21 -2.63
CA ASP A 173 25.92 25.36 -4.08
C ASP A 173 25.13 24.34 -4.88
N LEU A 174 25.03 23.10 -4.37
CA LEU A 174 24.20 22.06 -4.97
C LEU A 174 22.71 22.45 -4.96
N ILE A 175 22.20 22.91 -3.81
CA ILE A 175 20.79 23.34 -3.67
C ILE A 175 20.49 24.50 -4.62
N LEU A 176 21.39 25.48 -4.73
CA LEU A 176 21.23 26.60 -5.65
C LEU A 176 21.22 26.16 -7.10
N SER A 177 22.10 25.23 -7.48
CA SER A 177 22.19 24.69 -8.84
C SER A 177 20.91 23.92 -9.22
N ILE A 178 20.43 23.06 -8.34
CA ILE A 178 19.19 22.30 -8.52
C ILE A 178 18.01 23.28 -8.64
N ARG A 179 17.89 24.25 -7.72
CA ARG A 179 16.81 25.23 -7.75
C ARG A 179 16.79 26.04 -9.04
N ARG A 180 17.97 26.49 -9.53
CA ARG A 180 18.08 27.21 -10.81
C ARG A 180 17.60 26.35 -11.97
N SER A 181 18.04 25.10 -12.03
CA SER A 181 17.63 24.17 -13.09
C SER A 181 16.11 23.97 -13.13
N PHE A 182 15.49 23.69 -11.99
CA PHE A 182 14.04 23.50 -11.89
C PHE A 182 13.28 24.79 -12.26
N SER A 183 13.68 25.93 -11.72
CA SER A 183 13.04 27.22 -12.02
C SER A 183 13.18 27.64 -13.49
N TYR A 184 14.29 27.28 -14.15
CA TYR A 184 14.50 27.54 -15.57
C TYR A 184 13.51 26.75 -16.45
N HIS A 185 13.25 25.48 -16.11
CA HIS A 185 12.39 24.62 -16.92
C HIS A 185 10.89 24.79 -16.64
N SER A 186 10.51 25.10 -15.41
CA SER A 186 9.10 25.20 -15.02
C SER A 186 8.55 26.63 -14.93
N HIS A 187 9.45 27.64 -14.94
CA HIS A 187 9.14 29.04 -14.66
C HIS A 187 8.56 29.30 -13.25
N ASP A 188 8.59 28.30 -12.38
CA ASP A 188 8.08 28.37 -11.00
C ASP A 188 9.17 28.70 -9.99
N LYS A 189 8.75 29.14 -8.81
CA LYS A 189 9.63 29.38 -7.65
C LYS A 189 9.66 28.13 -6.78
N TRP A 190 10.75 27.36 -6.86
CA TRP A 190 10.91 26.14 -6.08
C TRP A 190 11.57 26.39 -4.74
N ILE A 191 11.08 25.70 -3.69
CA ILE A 191 11.75 25.58 -2.39
C ILE A 191 12.33 24.17 -2.30
N ILE A 192 13.65 24.08 -2.07
CA ILE A 192 14.32 22.80 -1.91
C ILE A 192 14.59 22.58 -0.44
N LYS A 193 14.08 21.47 0.09
CA LYS A 193 14.36 21.02 1.45
C LYS A 193 15.42 19.93 1.40
N PHE A 194 16.51 20.13 2.12
CA PHE A 194 17.58 19.15 2.25
C PHE A 194 17.42 18.36 3.55
N HIS A 195 17.43 17.04 3.46
CA HIS A 195 17.44 16.13 4.60
C HIS A 195 18.83 15.54 4.76
N SER A 196 19.45 15.77 5.92
CA SER A 196 20.82 15.32 6.23
C SER A 196 20.87 14.23 7.31
N ASN A 197 19.70 13.73 7.74
CA ASN A 197 19.65 12.68 8.74
C ASN A 197 20.36 11.42 8.24
N TYR A 198 21.05 10.75 9.14
CA TYR A 198 21.83 9.55 8.83
C TYR A 198 20.97 8.46 8.15
N ASP A 199 19.76 8.24 8.63
CA ASP A 199 18.86 7.22 8.08
C ASP A 199 18.42 7.56 6.65
N ASP A 200 18.17 8.84 6.35
CA ASP A 200 17.78 9.31 5.02
C ASP A 200 18.94 9.21 4.00
N THR A 201 20.17 9.41 4.45
CA THR A 201 21.36 9.43 3.58
C THR A 201 22.04 8.06 3.43
N SER A 202 21.79 7.13 4.34
CA SER A 202 22.42 5.80 4.33
C SER A 202 22.06 5.00 3.08
N ILE A 203 20.79 5.05 2.65
CA ILE A 203 20.32 4.39 1.43
C ILE A 203 20.98 5.01 0.20
N ALA A 204 21.03 6.35 0.12
CA ALA A 204 21.64 7.08 -0.99
C ALA A 204 23.15 6.78 -1.15
N SER A 205 23.80 6.37 -0.06
CA SER A 205 25.23 6.01 -0.02
C SER A 205 25.51 4.54 -0.29
N THR A 206 24.52 3.72 -0.57
CA THR A 206 24.75 2.27 -0.82
C THR A 206 25.43 2.03 -2.14
N LYS A 207 26.31 1.01 -2.20
CA LYS A 207 27.08 0.66 -3.41
C LYS A 207 26.17 0.35 -4.62
N ASN A 208 24.95 -0.14 -4.38
CA ASN A 208 24.02 -0.59 -5.42
C ASN A 208 22.83 0.37 -5.60
N ILE A 209 22.98 1.64 -5.23
CA ILE A 209 21.88 2.61 -5.24
C ILE A 209 21.14 2.69 -6.58
N LYS A 210 21.86 2.64 -7.71
CA LYS A 210 21.23 2.67 -9.06
C LYS A 210 20.28 1.49 -9.28
N ILE A 211 20.65 0.29 -8.80
CA ILE A 211 19.81 -0.90 -8.91
C ILE A 211 18.58 -0.75 -8.02
N LEU A 212 18.74 -0.22 -6.80
CA LEU A 212 17.64 -0.01 -5.87
C LEU A 212 16.65 1.03 -6.40
N LEU A 213 17.13 2.16 -6.90
CA LEU A 213 16.29 3.24 -7.44
C LEU A 213 15.47 2.80 -8.67
N ASN A 214 15.98 1.86 -9.47
CA ASN A 214 15.27 1.34 -10.64
C ASN A 214 14.19 0.28 -10.31
N LYS A 215 14.06 -0.12 -9.05
CA LYS A 215 13.03 -1.10 -8.64
C LYS A 215 11.65 -0.49 -8.37
N GLY A 216 11.54 0.83 -8.47
CA GLY A 216 10.32 1.56 -8.14
C GLY A 216 10.14 1.82 -6.64
N PRO A 217 9.00 2.38 -6.24
CA PRO A 217 8.71 2.72 -4.86
C PRO A 217 8.52 1.47 -3.99
N VAL A 218 8.81 1.61 -2.70
CA VAL A 218 8.66 0.52 -1.72
C VAL A 218 7.19 0.28 -1.39
N THR A 219 6.38 1.34 -1.39
CA THR A 219 4.95 1.30 -1.09
C THR A 219 4.14 1.93 -2.22
N PRO A 220 2.88 1.50 -2.46
CA PRO A 220 1.99 2.14 -3.42
C PRO A 220 1.75 3.63 -3.13
N ASP A 221 1.81 4.05 -1.86
CA ASP A 221 1.55 5.43 -1.43
C ASP A 221 2.46 6.46 -2.11
N HIS A 222 3.66 6.06 -2.52
CA HIS A 222 4.59 6.96 -3.20
C HIS A 222 4.19 7.30 -4.66
N VAL A 223 3.20 6.61 -5.23
CA VAL A 223 2.70 6.85 -6.60
C VAL A 223 1.22 7.21 -6.65
N ILE A 224 0.50 7.10 -5.53
CA ILE A 224 -0.89 7.57 -5.40
C ILE A 224 -0.87 9.10 -5.32
N ARG A 225 -1.63 9.76 -6.19
CA ARG A 225 -1.76 11.22 -6.28
C ARG A 225 -3.22 11.63 -6.17
#